data_7c5dcb9be13e7703644cec9c6d6d61cf
#
_entry.id   7c5dcb9be13e7703644cec9c6d6d61cf
#
_cell.length_a   1.000
_cell.length_b   1.000
_cell.length_c   1.000
_cell.angle_alpha   90.00
_cell.angle_beta   90.00
_cell.angle_gamma   90.00
#
_symmetry.space_group_name_H-M   'P 1'
#
loop_
_entity.id
_entity.type
_entity.pdbx_description
1 polymer ?
#
loop_
_entity_poly.entity_id
_entity_poly.type
_entity_poly.pdbx_seq_one_letter_code
_entity_poly.pdbx_strand_id
1 'polypeptide(L)'
;MSAPRTSAPAPTRDAASAAGSHASRDEAFDAVYRQAGVPSTIPTVSEPLSCMLRDAARDHPERVALDFLGATTTYSQLETQVARAAEALRGLGVGRGDVVGLILPNCPQHVVLAYAAWRIGAIIAEHNPLAPAAQLREQFHIHRGRVIIAWEKTLERLVAAVGSLEAAGLGGLGVYSVDLSRHLPLRSRLALRLPVAAARTQRHELRGKVPAGVRSWDDLAASATPLATGFPLPGVSEAAALLYTGGTTGTPKAVCLSHENLRSNAEMSLAWASRTTSVGKETFYAVLPFFHAFGMSLSLLCAVGLAATQVVLPKFGADLVLAAWKRRPATFFPGVPVMFDRLVTRARATGANLSSCKIAVCGAAPNPLAVAQAWEEATSGTIIEGYGMTESSPIILGNPISPARRPGTLGVPYPSTQVRLVDPENVEREVAPGEVGELLARGPQVFTGYWDNPEESAEVLLDGGWLRTGDLVRQEEDGFYVIADRRKELIISGGFNIYPTEVEAAVRSMPQVEEVAVVGLPAEAGNESVVAAILPKEGQTVTLEQVREWAAKNLSNYALPRQIAILTEMPRSQIGKVLRRVGREELLAAREAASGAAAAAAVSIVEHFPGRSERKDNGQHGSRNDQGPH
;
A
#
# COMPACT_ATOMS: atom_id res chain seq x y z
N MET A 1 -41.49 -52.71 -21.03
CA MET A 1 -41.83 -51.89 -19.86
C MET A 1 -40.88 -50.71 -19.86
N SER A 2 -41.36 -49.55 -20.35
CA SER A 2 -40.55 -48.34 -20.50
C SER A 2 -40.66 -47.53 -19.18
N ALA A 3 -39.48 -47.12 -18.68
CA ALA A 3 -39.39 -46.21 -17.52
C ALA A 3 -39.78 -44.78 -17.94
N PRO A 4 -40.42 -43.97 -17.05
CA PRO A 4 -40.80 -42.60 -17.34
C PRO A 4 -39.57 -41.65 -17.29
N ARG A 5 -39.47 -40.79 -18.31
CA ARG A 5 -38.56 -39.65 -18.33
C ARG A 5 -39.09 -38.59 -17.33
N THR A 6 -38.30 -38.30 -16.29
CA THR A 6 -38.53 -37.13 -15.45
C THR A 6 -38.00 -35.89 -16.17
N SER A 7 -38.89 -34.98 -16.52
CA SER A 7 -38.57 -33.66 -17.03
C SER A 7 -38.02 -32.80 -15.87
N ALA A 8 -36.84 -32.18 -16.08
CA ALA A 8 -36.32 -31.18 -15.17
C ALA A 8 -37.25 -29.96 -15.09
N PRO A 9 -37.42 -29.33 -13.93
CA PRO A 9 -38.26 -28.13 -13.80
C PRO A 9 -37.59 -26.97 -14.58
N ALA A 10 -38.43 -26.15 -15.20
CA ALA A 10 -38.01 -24.93 -15.87
C ALA A 10 -37.41 -23.96 -14.85
N PRO A 11 -36.38 -23.17 -15.20
CA PRO A 11 -35.77 -22.21 -14.31
C PRO A 11 -36.79 -21.16 -13.86
N THR A 12 -36.80 -20.86 -12.57
CA THR A 12 -37.64 -19.82 -11.98
C THR A 12 -37.32 -18.45 -12.59
N ARG A 13 -38.30 -17.54 -12.63
CA ARG A 13 -38.14 -16.19 -13.21
C ARG A 13 -36.95 -15.41 -12.63
N ASP A 14 -36.56 -15.67 -11.37
CA ASP A 14 -35.45 -15.03 -10.69
C ASP A 14 -34.09 -15.50 -11.20
N ALA A 15 -33.95 -16.80 -11.56
CA ALA A 15 -32.71 -17.32 -12.15
C ALA A 15 -32.48 -16.80 -13.58
N ALA A 16 -33.55 -16.57 -14.34
CA ALA A 16 -33.44 -15.97 -15.68
C ALA A 16 -33.11 -14.47 -15.64
N SER A 17 -33.56 -13.73 -14.62
CA SER A 17 -33.22 -12.33 -14.39
C SER A 17 -31.76 -12.16 -13.98
N ALA A 18 -31.26 -13.02 -13.07
CA ALA A 18 -29.86 -13.01 -12.65
C ALA A 18 -28.89 -13.36 -13.80
N ALA A 19 -29.23 -14.38 -14.59
CA ALA A 19 -28.42 -14.76 -15.77
C ALA A 19 -28.38 -13.67 -16.85
N GLY A 20 -29.49 -12.93 -17.04
CA GLY A 20 -29.56 -11.79 -17.96
C GLY A 20 -28.73 -10.59 -17.48
N SER A 21 -28.65 -10.36 -16.17
CA SER A 21 -27.86 -9.27 -15.59
C SER A 21 -26.34 -9.53 -15.68
N HIS A 22 -25.88 -10.78 -15.54
CA HIS A 22 -24.47 -11.14 -15.71
C HIS A 22 -24.02 -10.99 -17.16
N ALA A 23 -24.79 -11.47 -18.14
CA ALA A 23 -24.47 -11.35 -19.55
C ALA A 23 -24.32 -9.88 -19.98
N SER A 24 -25.17 -8.98 -19.50
CA SER A 24 -25.09 -7.55 -19.83
C SER A 24 -23.87 -6.84 -19.16
N ARG A 25 -23.46 -7.28 -17.97
CA ARG A 25 -22.26 -6.78 -17.27
C ARG A 25 -20.97 -7.19 -17.98
N ASP A 26 -20.87 -8.46 -18.38
CA ASP A 26 -19.72 -8.98 -19.12
C ASP A 26 -19.57 -8.27 -20.47
N GLU A 27 -20.66 -7.96 -21.16
CA GLU A 27 -20.66 -7.21 -22.42
C GLU A 27 -20.15 -5.76 -22.24
N ALA A 28 -20.49 -5.09 -21.13
CA ALA A 28 -20.01 -3.72 -20.85
C ALA A 28 -18.49 -3.71 -20.62
N PHE A 29 -17.94 -4.67 -19.84
CA PHE A 29 -16.51 -4.79 -19.64
C PHE A 29 -15.75 -5.13 -20.92
N ASP A 30 -16.29 -6.04 -21.72
CA ASP A 30 -15.74 -6.40 -23.02
C ASP A 30 -15.64 -5.20 -23.98
N ALA A 31 -16.58 -4.25 -23.91
CA ALA A 31 -16.50 -3.03 -24.68
C ALA A 31 -15.33 -2.14 -24.22
N VAL A 32 -15.13 -2.00 -22.89
CA VAL A 32 -14.00 -1.24 -22.31
C VAL A 32 -12.67 -1.91 -22.66
N TYR A 33 -12.55 -3.24 -22.53
CA TYR A 33 -11.32 -3.97 -22.88
C TYR A 33 -10.99 -3.83 -24.36
N ARG A 34 -11.98 -3.98 -25.27
CA ARG A 34 -11.78 -3.78 -26.71
C ARG A 34 -11.33 -2.36 -27.04
N GLN A 35 -11.96 -1.34 -26.43
CA GLN A 35 -11.58 0.05 -26.65
C GLN A 35 -10.17 0.37 -26.11
N ALA A 36 -9.80 -0.18 -24.95
CA ALA A 36 -8.47 -0.06 -24.39
C ALA A 36 -7.43 -0.91 -25.14
N GLY A 37 -7.87 -1.90 -25.92
CA GLY A 37 -7.01 -2.84 -26.62
C GLY A 37 -6.25 -3.78 -25.68
N VAL A 38 -6.85 -4.12 -24.55
CA VAL A 38 -6.30 -5.04 -23.55
C VAL A 38 -7.09 -6.34 -23.50
N PRO A 39 -6.49 -7.48 -23.14
CA PRO A 39 -7.20 -8.75 -23.02
C PRO A 39 -8.09 -8.74 -21.76
N SER A 40 -9.22 -9.45 -21.82
CA SER A 40 -10.09 -9.68 -20.65
C SER A 40 -9.55 -10.74 -19.69
N THR A 41 -8.58 -11.56 -20.14
CA THR A 41 -7.95 -12.62 -19.35
C THR A 41 -6.44 -12.64 -19.56
N ILE A 42 -5.72 -13.17 -18.56
CA ILE A 42 -4.29 -13.50 -18.68
C ILE A 42 -4.11 -15.01 -18.84
N PRO A 43 -2.99 -15.47 -19.40
CA PRO A 43 -2.61 -16.87 -19.35
C PRO A 43 -2.45 -17.37 -17.91
N THR A 44 -2.75 -18.65 -17.68
CA THR A 44 -2.51 -19.29 -16.38
C THR A 44 -1.02 -19.24 -16.02
N VAL A 45 -0.71 -18.74 -14.83
CA VAL A 45 0.66 -18.71 -14.31
C VAL A 45 1.13 -20.13 -13.99
N SER A 46 2.25 -20.52 -14.59
CA SER A 46 2.85 -21.86 -14.45
C SER A 46 4.27 -21.87 -13.86
N GLU A 47 4.87 -20.67 -13.67
CA GLU A 47 6.21 -20.52 -13.14
C GLU A 47 6.24 -19.55 -11.94
N PRO A 48 7.09 -19.79 -10.92
CA PRO A 48 7.18 -18.93 -9.74
C PRO A 48 7.81 -17.56 -10.04
N LEU A 49 7.71 -16.64 -9.08
CA LEU A 49 8.17 -15.25 -9.20
C LEU A 49 9.64 -15.11 -9.59
N SER A 50 10.51 -15.99 -9.10
CA SER A 50 11.94 -15.94 -9.40
C SER A 50 12.26 -16.11 -10.90
N CYS A 51 11.37 -16.72 -11.68
CA CYS A 51 11.53 -16.87 -13.12
C CYS A 51 11.42 -15.54 -13.87
N MET A 52 10.67 -14.56 -13.35
CA MET A 52 10.59 -13.23 -13.98
C MET A 52 11.97 -12.57 -14.09
N LEU A 53 12.78 -12.63 -13.03
CA LEU A 53 14.14 -12.08 -13.06
C LEU A 53 15.07 -12.91 -13.94
N ARG A 54 14.99 -14.25 -13.86
CA ARG A 54 15.76 -15.15 -14.71
C ARG A 54 15.56 -14.82 -16.19
N ASP A 55 14.31 -14.64 -16.60
CA ASP A 55 13.98 -14.36 -17.99
C ASP A 55 14.42 -12.96 -18.41
N ALA A 56 14.20 -11.94 -17.57
CA ALA A 56 14.72 -10.59 -17.82
C ALA A 56 16.26 -10.57 -17.93
N ALA A 57 16.96 -11.32 -17.09
CA ALA A 57 18.44 -11.40 -17.12
C ALA A 57 18.95 -12.17 -18.34
N ARG A 58 18.23 -13.20 -18.80
CA ARG A 58 18.57 -13.94 -20.03
C ARG A 58 18.41 -13.07 -21.27
N ASP A 59 17.28 -12.35 -21.37
CA ASP A 59 16.88 -11.65 -22.59
C ASP A 59 17.45 -10.22 -22.66
N HIS A 60 17.76 -9.61 -21.50
CA HIS A 60 18.24 -8.23 -21.37
C HIS A 60 19.42 -8.10 -20.40
N PRO A 61 20.50 -8.91 -20.49
CA PRO A 61 21.56 -9.02 -19.48
C PRO A 61 22.27 -7.70 -19.17
N GLU A 62 22.53 -6.89 -20.19
CA GLU A 62 23.30 -5.63 -20.06
C GLU A 62 22.43 -4.41 -19.72
N ARG A 63 21.10 -4.59 -19.72
CA ARG A 63 20.21 -3.50 -19.36
C ARG A 63 20.33 -3.20 -17.86
N VAL A 64 20.32 -1.92 -17.52
CA VAL A 64 20.27 -1.49 -16.12
C VAL A 64 18.94 -1.93 -15.49
N ALA A 65 19.00 -2.82 -14.52
CA ALA A 65 17.86 -3.26 -13.71
C ALA A 65 17.58 -2.28 -12.58
N LEU A 66 18.59 -1.86 -11.84
CA LEU A 66 18.45 -0.97 -10.68
C LEU A 66 19.33 0.28 -10.85
N ASP A 67 18.77 1.44 -10.50
CA ASP A 67 19.50 2.70 -10.28
C ASP A 67 19.19 3.18 -8.87
N PHE A 68 20.14 3.00 -7.96
CA PHE A 68 20.02 3.44 -6.56
C PHE A 68 20.90 4.66 -6.33
N LEU A 69 20.28 5.84 -6.27
CA LEU A 69 20.98 7.11 -6.02
C LEU A 69 22.17 7.35 -6.98
N GLY A 70 22.08 6.81 -8.20
CA GLY A 70 23.09 6.94 -9.25
C GLY A 70 24.05 5.77 -9.37
N ALA A 71 24.02 4.78 -8.48
CA ALA A 71 24.70 3.50 -8.70
C ALA A 71 23.81 2.57 -9.50
N THR A 72 24.33 1.96 -10.54
CA THR A 72 23.58 1.08 -11.43
C THR A 72 23.99 -0.38 -11.28
N THR A 73 23.00 -1.27 -11.42
CA THR A 73 23.17 -2.72 -11.46
C THR A 73 22.48 -3.24 -12.71
N THR A 74 23.15 -4.01 -13.56
CA THR A 74 22.52 -4.63 -14.73
C THR A 74 21.69 -5.86 -14.34
N TYR A 75 20.83 -6.37 -15.23
CA TYR A 75 20.08 -7.61 -14.99
C TYR A 75 20.98 -8.81 -14.76
N SER A 76 22.09 -8.94 -15.51
CA SER A 76 23.08 -10.00 -15.32
C SER A 76 23.77 -9.91 -13.95
N GLN A 77 24.13 -8.68 -13.51
CA GLN A 77 24.69 -8.45 -12.18
C GLN A 77 23.69 -8.73 -11.07
N LEU A 78 22.42 -8.32 -11.25
CA LEU A 78 21.35 -8.57 -10.29
C LEU A 78 21.10 -10.07 -10.13
N GLU A 79 21.03 -10.81 -11.23
CA GLU A 79 20.88 -12.27 -11.22
C GLU A 79 22.02 -12.96 -10.45
N THR A 80 23.26 -12.50 -10.65
CA THR A 80 24.43 -13.01 -9.91
C THR A 80 24.34 -12.70 -8.42
N GLN A 81 23.91 -11.48 -8.05
CA GLN A 81 23.72 -11.10 -6.66
C GLN A 81 22.60 -11.93 -5.99
N VAL A 82 21.49 -12.17 -6.70
CA VAL A 82 20.40 -13.02 -6.25
C VAL A 82 20.87 -14.47 -6.04
N ALA A 83 21.64 -15.03 -6.96
CA ALA A 83 22.18 -16.38 -6.81
C ALA A 83 23.11 -16.51 -5.59
N ARG A 84 23.95 -15.50 -5.30
CA ARG A 84 24.80 -15.47 -4.09
C ARG A 84 23.98 -15.33 -2.81
N ALA A 85 23.00 -14.42 -2.80
CA ALA A 85 22.11 -14.21 -1.67
C ALA A 85 21.28 -15.48 -1.36
N ALA A 86 20.79 -16.17 -2.39
CA ALA A 86 20.07 -17.44 -2.24
C ALA A 86 20.95 -18.53 -1.57
N GLU A 87 22.22 -18.67 -1.97
CA GLU A 87 23.14 -19.60 -1.33
C GLU A 87 23.51 -19.17 0.09
N ALA A 88 23.64 -17.85 0.34
CA ALA A 88 23.85 -17.34 1.68
C ALA A 88 22.69 -17.68 2.62
N LEU A 89 21.44 -17.52 2.17
CA LEU A 89 20.23 -17.94 2.94
C LEU A 89 20.25 -19.45 3.22
N ARG A 90 20.57 -20.28 2.21
CA ARG A 90 20.71 -21.73 2.39
C ARG A 90 21.80 -22.08 3.42
N GLY A 91 22.93 -21.37 3.36
CA GLY A 91 24.02 -21.54 4.35
C GLY A 91 23.61 -21.22 5.79
N LEU A 92 22.54 -20.43 5.98
CA LEU A 92 21.90 -20.17 7.27
C LEU A 92 20.86 -21.21 7.66
N GLY A 93 20.64 -22.23 6.84
CA GLY A 93 19.62 -23.26 7.04
C GLY A 93 18.23 -22.84 6.61
N VAL A 94 18.10 -21.77 5.80
CA VAL A 94 16.83 -21.37 5.20
C VAL A 94 16.54 -22.25 3.99
N GLY A 95 15.37 -22.85 3.96
CA GLY A 95 14.88 -23.70 2.87
C GLY A 95 13.45 -23.37 2.46
N ARG A 96 12.86 -24.29 1.70
CA ARG A 96 11.50 -24.17 1.19
C ARG A 96 10.48 -24.12 2.32
N GLY A 97 9.60 -23.12 2.31
CA GLY A 97 8.59 -22.89 3.33
C GLY A 97 9.09 -22.15 4.58
N ASP A 98 10.40 -21.95 4.74
CA ASP A 98 10.93 -21.14 5.84
C ASP A 98 10.66 -19.65 5.62
N VAL A 99 10.41 -18.91 6.70
CA VAL A 99 10.13 -17.47 6.64
C VAL A 99 11.38 -16.67 6.95
N VAL A 100 11.66 -15.69 6.08
CA VAL A 100 12.71 -14.67 6.21
C VAL A 100 12.07 -13.31 6.43
N GLY A 101 12.26 -12.71 7.61
CA GLY A 101 11.75 -11.37 7.89
C GLY A 101 12.64 -10.29 7.26
N LEU A 102 12.05 -9.39 6.49
CA LEU A 102 12.72 -8.24 5.88
C LEU A 102 12.24 -6.95 6.54
N ILE A 103 13.17 -6.17 7.12
CA ILE A 103 12.87 -4.87 7.73
C ILE A 103 13.69 -3.82 6.99
N LEU A 104 13.33 -3.57 5.72
CA LEU A 104 14.14 -2.78 4.80
C LEU A 104 13.32 -1.66 4.15
N PRO A 105 13.90 -0.46 3.94
CA PRO A 105 13.34 0.48 2.99
C PRO A 105 13.59 -0.02 1.56
N ASN A 106 13.08 0.71 0.57
CA ASN A 106 13.43 0.43 -0.82
C ASN A 106 14.94 0.59 -1.02
N CYS A 107 15.61 -0.50 -1.38
CA CYS A 107 17.05 -0.55 -1.63
C CYS A 107 17.38 -1.75 -2.52
N PRO A 108 18.57 -1.78 -3.16
CA PRO A 108 18.98 -2.92 -3.97
C PRO A 108 18.99 -4.25 -3.21
N GLN A 109 19.38 -4.23 -1.93
CA GLN A 109 19.41 -5.42 -1.08
C GLN A 109 18.01 -6.02 -0.88
N HIS A 110 16.96 -5.18 -0.81
CA HIS A 110 15.57 -5.63 -0.71
C HIS A 110 15.18 -6.43 -1.96
N VAL A 111 15.44 -5.89 -3.15
CA VAL A 111 15.18 -6.58 -4.43
C VAL A 111 15.93 -7.91 -4.49
N VAL A 112 17.22 -7.90 -4.18
CA VAL A 112 18.07 -9.10 -4.17
C VAL A 112 17.52 -10.16 -3.21
N LEU A 113 17.13 -9.77 -1.99
CA LEU A 113 16.63 -10.68 -0.96
C LEU A 113 15.29 -11.30 -1.31
N ALA A 114 14.35 -10.52 -1.86
CA ALA A 114 13.06 -11.02 -2.28
C ALA A 114 13.23 -12.13 -3.36
N TYR A 115 13.97 -11.83 -4.42
CA TYR A 115 14.20 -12.81 -5.49
C TYR A 115 15.07 -13.99 -5.04
N ALA A 116 15.99 -13.80 -4.09
CA ALA A 116 16.80 -14.87 -3.52
C ALA A 116 15.96 -15.84 -2.67
N ALA A 117 15.09 -15.32 -1.81
CA ALA A 117 14.17 -16.12 -1.01
C ALA A 117 13.21 -16.91 -1.92
N TRP A 118 12.58 -16.25 -2.89
CA TRP A 118 11.69 -16.91 -3.85
C TRP A 118 12.38 -18.00 -4.68
N ARG A 119 13.66 -17.84 -4.98
CA ARG A 119 14.43 -18.83 -5.74
C ARG A 119 14.60 -20.16 -5.01
N ILE A 120 14.72 -20.12 -3.70
CA ILE A 120 14.86 -21.31 -2.86
C ILE A 120 13.54 -21.79 -2.24
N GLY A 121 12.43 -21.14 -2.60
CA GLY A 121 11.10 -21.44 -2.06
C GLY A 121 10.87 -20.96 -0.62
N ALA A 122 11.69 -20.02 -0.14
CA ALA A 122 11.47 -19.36 1.14
C ALA A 122 10.44 -18.22 1.00
N ILE A 123 9.75 -17.93 2.10
CA ILE A 123 8.70 -16.92 2.21
C ILE A 123 9.32 -15.63 2.77
N ILE A 124 9.10 -14.50 2.14
CA ILE A 124 9.47 -13.20 2.73
C ILE A 124 8.35 -12.69 3.63
N ALA A 125 8.67 -12.29 4.87
CA ALA A 125 7.76 -11.55 5.74
C ALA A 125 8.17 -10.07 5.72
N GLU A 126 7.31 -9.23 5.18
CA GLU A 126 7.61 -7.84 4.92
C GLU A 126 7.22 -6.94 6.10
N HIS A 127 8.18 -6.21 6.63
CA HIS A 127 7.97 -5.34 7.77
C HIS A 127 8.29 -3.89 7.42
N ASN A 128 7.46 -3.00 7.96
CA ASN A 128 7.73 -1.58 7.88
C ASN A 128 8.97 -1.21 8.71
N PRO A 129 10.07 -0.70 8.10
CA PRO A 129 11.28 -0.34 8.84
C PRO A 129 11.08 0.84 9.81
N LEU A 130 9.93 1.53 9.76
CA LEU A 130 9.59 2.63 10.65
C LEU A 130 8.55 2.22 11.72
N ALA A 131 8.10 0.96 11.75
CA ALA A 131 7.13 0.50 12.73
C ALA A 131 7.66 0.58 14.17
N PRO A 132 6.77 0.80 15.15
CA PRO A 132 7.11 0.71 16.56
C PRO A 132 7.60 -0.70 16.93
N ALA A 133 8.49 -0.79 17.93
CA ALA A 133 9.05 -2.07 18.39
C ALA A 133 7.97 -3.07 18.83
N ALA A 134 6.91 -2.60 19.48
CA ALA A 134 5.78 -3.45 19.90
C ALA A 134 5.11 -4.12 18.71
N GLN A 135 4.80 -3.36 17.66
CA GLN A 135 4.18 -3.88 16.43
C GLN A 135 5.08 -4.89 15.72
N LEU A 136 6.38 -4.62 15.60
CA LEU A 136 7.33 -5.58 15.01
C LEU A 136 7.39 -6.86 15.82
N ARG A 137 7.38 -6.78 17.16
CA ARG A 137 7.38 -7.96 18.04
C ARG A 137 6.16 -8.84 17.80
N GLU A 138 4.97 -8.25 17.70
CA GLU A 138 3.74 -9.00 17.40
C GLU A 138 3.84 -9.71 16.04
N GLN A 139 4.32 -9.03 15.02
CA GLN A 139 4.52 -9.61 13.70
C GLN A 139 5.53 -10.77 13.71
N PHE A 140 6.62 -10.66 14.48
CA PHE A 140 7.58 -11.77 14.64
C PHE A 140 6.96 -12.99 15.31
N HIS A 141 6.08 -12.80 16.28
CA HIS A 141 5.35 -13.90 16.92
C HIS A 141 4.40 -14.61 15.94
N ILE A 142 3.82 -13.89 14.99
CA ILE A 142 2.92 -14.46 13.99
C ILE A 142 3.70 -15.35 13.01
N HIS A 143 4.77 -14.85 12.40
CA HIS A 143 5.45 -15.61 11.33
C HIS A 143 6.53 -16.56 11.82
N ARG A 144 7.06 -16.40 13.04
CA ARG A 144 8.09 -17.25 13.68
C ARG A 144 9.31 -17.52 12.78
N GLY A 145 9.68 -16.55 11.95
CA GLY A 145 10.80 -16.67 11.04
C GLY A 145 12.13 -16.82 11.78
N ARG A 146 13.03 -17.64 11.23
CA ARG A 146 14.34 -17.95 11.84
C ARG A 146 15.42 -16.93 11.55
N VAL A 147 15.27 -16.17 10.46
CA VAL A 147 16.23 -15.18 9.98
C VAL A 147 15.52 -13.86 9.79
N ILE A 148 16.11 -12.80 10.34
CA ILE A 148 15.68 -11.41 10.20
C ILE A 148 16.80 -10.61 9.56
N ILE A 149 16.51 -9.94 8.44
CA ILE A 149 17.46 -9.08 7.73
C ILE A 149 16.93 -7.66 7.79
N ALA A 150 17.66 -6.79 8.49
CA ALA A 150 17.17 -5.48 8.83
C ALA A 150 18.16 -4.36 8.50
N TRP A 151 17.64 -3.22 8.11
CA TRP A 151 18.42 -1.99 7.96
C TRP A 151 19.07 -1.59 9.29
N GLU A 152 20.37 -1.25 9.28
CA GLU A 152 21.13 -0.85 10.47
C GLU A 152 20.38 0.17 11.34
N LYS A 153 19.72 1.15 10.71
CA LYS A 153 19.00 2.20 11.41
C LYS A 153 17.72 1.70 12.09
N THR A 154 17.09 0.66 11.57
CA THR A 154 15.97 -0.01 12.24
C THR A 154 16.45 -0.73 13.51
N LEU A 155 17.56 -1.46 13.41
CA LEU A 155 18.15 -2.16 14.57
C LEU A 155 18.58 -1.18 15.66
N GLU A 156 19.22 -0.07 15.29
CA GLU A 156 19.60 0.99 16.23
C GLU A 156 18.40 1.52 17.01
N ARG A 157 17.29 1.83 16.30
CA ARG A 157 16.07 2.33 16.93
C ARG A 157 15.38 1.29 17.82
N LEU A 158 15.33 0.03 17.38
CA LEU A 158 14.76 -1.05 18.17
C LEU A 158 15.49 -1.18 19.51
N VAL A 159 16.82 -1.22 19.49
CA VAL A 159 17.63 -1.31 20.71
C VAL A 159 17.53 -0.04 21.56
N ALA A 160 17.51 1.15 20.93
CA ALA A 160 17.31 2.40 21.66
C ALA A 160 15.95 2.47 22.38
N ALA A 161 14.90 1.90 21.77
CA ALA A 161 13.55 1.90 22.34
C ALA A 161 13.34 0.86 23.48
N VAL A 162 14.01 -0.30 23.41
CA VAL A 162 13.72 -1.44 24.31
C VAL A 162 14.96 -2.04 24.99
N GLY A 163 16.14 -1.51 24.75
CA GLY A 163 17.38 -1.85 25.45
C GLY A 163 18.19 -3.00 24.84
N SER A 164 17.58 -4.00 24.19
CA SER A 164 18.28 -5.13 23.58
C SER A 164 17.49 -5.78 22.45
N LEU A 165 18.14 -6.65 21.66
CA LEU A 165 17.46 -7.46 20.63
C LEU A 165 16.50 -8.47 21.24
N GLU A 166 16.80 -9.02 22.41
CA GLU A 166 15.92 -9.92 23.16
C GLU A 166 14.61 -9.21 23.54
N ALA A 167 14.70 -8.02 24.07
CA ALA A 167 13.53 -7.20 24.41
C ALA A 167 12.73 -6.74 23.18
N ALA A 168 13.38 -6.65 22.02
CA ALA A 168 12.72 -6.41 20.73
C ALA A 168 12.02 -7.64 20.15
N GLY A 169 12.16 -8.82 20.79
CA GLY A 169 11.65 -10.11 20.28
C GLY A 169 12.55 -10.75 19.22
N LEU A 170 13.78 -10.25 19.06
CA LEU A 170 14.75 -10.75 18.08
C LEU A 170 15.81 -11.66 18.73
N GLY A 171 15.76 -11.85 20.05
CA GLY A 171 16.67 -12.73 20.78
C GLY A 171 16.55 -14.18 20.32
N GLY A 172 17.69 -14.81 20.07
CA GLY A 172 17.74 -16.20 19.58
C GLY A 172 17.47 -16.38 18.08
N LEU A 173 17.14 -15.30 17.35
CA LEU A 173 17.00 -15.31 15.89
C LEU A 173 18.32 -15.01 15.20
N GLY A 174 18.49 -15.48 13.98
CA GLY A 174 19.59 -15.07 13.10
C GLY A 174 19.34 -13.65 12.59
N VAL A 175 19.88 -12.64 13.28
CA VAL A 175 19.74 -11.22 12.89
C VAL A 175 20.93 -10.76 12.08
N TYR A 176 20.65 -10.11 10.93
CA TYR A 176 21.67 -9.60 10.01
C TYR A 176 21.38 -8.14 9.66
N SER A 177 22.45 -7.33 9.61
CA SER A 177 22.36 -5.91 9.29
C SER A 177 22.61 -5.64 7.82
N VAL A 178 21.89 -4.66 7.26
CA VAL A 178 22.05 -4.14 5.90
C VAL A 178 22.55 -2.70 5.96
N ASP A 179 23.64 -2.42 5.26
CA ASP A 179 24.23 -1.10 5.06
C ASP A 179 23.85 -0.53 3.69
N LEU A 180 22.89 0.38 3.64
CA LEU A 180 22.43 0.99 2.38
C LEU A 180 23.54 1.73 1.64
N SER A 181 24.57 2.23 2.34
CA SER A 181 25.66 2.99 1.73
C SER A 181 26.56 2.15 0.83
N ARG A 182 26.53 0.81 0.96
CA ARG A 182 27.33 -0.10 0.12
C ARG A 182 26.92 -0.06 -1.35
N HIS A 183 25.67 0.25 -1.63
CA HIS A 183 25.15 0.37 -3.00
C HIS A 183 25.14 1.80 -3.54
N LEU A 184 25.85 2.73 -2.93
CA LEU A 184 26.07 4.07 -3.49
C LEU A 184 27.20 4.07 -4.52
N PRO A 185 27.22 5.06 -5.44
CA PRO A 185 28.37 5.29 -6.31
C PRO A 185 29.68 5.45 -5.50
N LEU A 186 30.79 4.95 -6.01
CA LEU A 186 32.08 4.96 -5.29
C LEU A 186 32.45 6.36 -4.78
N ARG A 187 32.24 7.40 -5.61
CA ARG A 187 32.49 8.80 -5.22
C ARG A 187 31.65 9.22 -4.02
N SER A 188 30.36 8.85 -4.01
CA SER A 188 29.46 9.13 -2.89
C SER A 188 29.87 8.38 -1.63
N ARG A 189 30.27 7.10 -1.74
CA ARG A 189 30.80 6.31 -0.61
C ARG A 189 32.07 6.94 0.00
N LEU A 190 32.97 7.45 -0.84
CA LEU A 190 34.17 8.16 -0.38
C LEU A 190 33.76 9.50 0.27
N ALA A 191 32.87 10.26 -0.34
CA ALA A 191 32.38 11.53 0.22
C ALA A 191 31.74 11.36 1.61
N LEU A 192 31.03 10.24 1.87
CA LEU A 192 30.48 9.95 3.19
C LEU A 192 31.56 9.80 4.29
N ARG A 193 32.82 9.55 3.94
CA ARG A 193 33.94 9.43 4.90
C ARG A 193 34.51 10.78 5.32
N LEU A 194 34.17 11.85 4.60
CA LEU A 194 34.68 13.18 4.91
C LEU A 194 34.21 13.67 6.29
N PRO A 195 35.03 14.40 7.05
CA PRO A 195 34.68 14.90 8.38
C PRO A 195 33.83 16.18 8.37
N VAL A 196 32.99 16.37 7.32
CA VAL A 196 32.13 17.54 7.15
C VAL A 196 30.68 17.25 7.63
N ALA A 197 29.96 18.28 8.05
CA ALA A 197 28.62 18.15 8.60
C ALA A 197 27.66 17.45 7.63
N ALA A 198 27.64 17.88 6.36
CA ALA A 198 26.78 17.28 5.32
C ALA A 198 27.02 15.76 5.15
N ALA A 199 28.28 15.31 5.14
CA ALA A 199 28.62 13.89 5.05
C ALA A 199 28.19 13.12 6.30
N ARG A 200 28.28 13.72 7.50
CA ARG A 200 27.79 13.13 8.75
C ARG A 200 26.26 12.95 8.73
N THR A 201 25.53 13.99 8.32
CA THR A 201 24.07 13.94 8.20
C THR A 201 23.63 12.86 7.21
N GLN A 202 24.21 12.85 6.00
CA GLN A 202 23.87 11.86 4.97
C GLN A 202 24.24 10.43 5.40
N ARG A 203 25.39 10.25 6.06
CA ARG A 203 25.76 8.95 6.64
C ARG A 203 24.77 8.50 7.70
N HIS A 204 24.34 9.41 8.59
CA HIS A 204 23.34 9.13 9.61
C HIS A 204 21.95 8.81 9.00
N GLU A 205 21.60 9.35 7.83
CA GLU A 205 20.36 8.98 7.14
C GLU A 205 20.41 7.55 6.57
N LEU A 206 21.56 7.07 6.13
CA LEU A 206 21.70 5.78 5.44
C LEU A 206 22.13 4.65 6.35
N ARG A 207 22.83 4.95 7.45
CA ARG A 207 23.43 3.98 8.37
C ARG A 207 22.98 4.18 9.80
N GLY A 208 22.98 3.11 10.58
CA GLY A 208 22.77 3.09 12.02
C GLY A 208 23.91 2.39 12.75
N LYS A 209 23.84 2.41 14.09
CA LYS A 209 24.75 1.63 14.93
C LYS A 209 24.31 0.17 14.92
N VAL A 210 25.22 -0.71 14.54
CA VAL A 210 24.97 -2.15 14.55
C VAL A 210 25.12 -2.68 15.99
N PRO A 211 24.10 -3.34 16.54
CA PRO A 211 24.18 -3.95 17.87
C PRO A 211 25.24 -5.07 17.94
N ALA A 212 25.78 -5.33 19.12
CA ALA A 212 26.73 -6.43 19.33
C ALA A 212 26.12 -7.78 18.95
N GLY A 213 26.89 -8.66 18.32
CA GLY A 213 26.47 -9.98 17.86
C GLY A 213 25.74 -10.00 16.51
N VAL A 214 25.34 -8.85 15.95
CA VAL A 214 24.71 -8.78 14.62
C VAL A 214 25.79 -8.80 13.53
N ARG A 215 25.66 -9.76 12.60
CA ARG A 215 26.58 -9.88 11.45
C ARG A 215 26.07 -9.08 10.25
N SER A 216 26.99 -8.68 9.38
CA SER A 216 26.66 -8.00 8.12
C SER A 216 26.09 -8.99 7.11
N TRP A 217 24.88 -8.71 6.62
CA TRP A 217 24.28 -9.44 5.49
C TRP A 217 25.08 -9.22 4.21
N ASP A 218 25.48 -7.98 3.96
CA ASP A 218 26.23 -7.63 2.75
C ASP A 218 27.54 -8.41 2.62
N ASP A 219 28.26 -8.65 3.75
CA ASP A 219 29.49 -9.42 3.74
C ASP A 219 29.23 -10.91 3.57
N LEU A 220 28.17 -11.42 4.21
CA LEU A 220 27.76 -12.81 4.07
C LEU A 220 27.38 -13.14 2.62
N ALA A 221 26.52 -12.33 2.02
CA ALA A 221 26.07 -12.53 0.64
C ALA A 221 27.23 -12.37 -0.37
N ALA A 222 28.14 -11.41 -0.14
CA ALA A 222 29.31 -11.20 -1.01
C ALA A 222 30.30 -12.38 -0.98
N SER A 223 30.43 -13.07 0.16
CA SER A 223 31.35 -14.21 0.33
C SER A 223 30.77 -15.55 -0.16
N ALA A 224 29.44 -15.62 -0.37
CA ALA A 224 28.80 -16.84 -0.82
C ALA A 224 29.11 -17.16 -2.29
N THR A 225 29.26 -18.43 -2.61
CA THR A 225 29.26 -18.89 -4.01
C THR A 225 27.85 -18.77 -4.57
N PRO A 226 27.69 -18.47 -5.88
CA PRO A 226 26.34 -18.45 -6.45
C PRO A 226 25.65 -19.81 -6.34
N LEU A 227 24.34 -19.80 -6.08
CA LEU A 227 23.49 -20.98 -6.11
C LEU A 227 23.64 -21.71 -7.45
N ALA A 228 23.72 -23.04 -7.40
CA ALA A 228 23.89 -23.86 -8.59
C ALA A 228 22.74 -23.67 -9.58
N THR A 229 23.07 -23.67 -10.87
CA THR A 229 22.09 -23.68 -11.96
C THR A 229 21.26 -24.97 -11.87
N GLY A 230 19.92 -24.87 -12.05
CA GLY A 230 19.03 -26.03 -11.95
C GLY A 230 18.56 -26.36 -10.54
N PHE A 231 18.79 -25.48 -9.57
CA PHE A 231 18.19 -25.64 -8.24
C PHE A 231 16.65 -25.75 -8.37
N PRO A 232 16.00 -26.71 -7.68
CA PRO A 232 14.56 -26.93 -7.78
C PRO A 232 13.75 -25.69 -7.44
N LEU A 233 12.83 -25.32 -8.32
CA LEU A 233 11.94 -24.19 -8.12
C LEU A 233 10.73 -24.58 -7.23
N PRO A 234 10.16 -23.62 -6.44
CA PRO A 234 8.90 -23.85 -5.76
C PRO A 234 7.73 -23.98 -6.74
N GLY A 235 6.63 -24.59 -6.29
CA GLY A 235 5.36 -24.57 -7.01
C GLY A 235 4.70 -23.19 -6.94
N VAL A 236 3.88 -22.86 -7.95
CA VAL A 236 3.21 -21.56 -8.02
C VAL A 236 2.19 -21.35 -6.89
N SER A 237 1.59 -22.40 -6.37
CA SER A 237 0.63 -22.35 -5.25
C SER A 237 1.29 -22.22 -3.88
N GLU A 238 2.63 -22.30 -3.80
CA GLU A 238 3.31 -22.13 -2.52
C GLU A 238 3.34 -20.67 -2.09
N ALA A 239 3.33 -20.46 -0.77
CA ALA A 239 3.45 -19.13 -0.17
C ALA A 239 4.77 -18.46 -0.58
N ALA A 240 4.71 -17.21 -0.97
CA ALA A 240 5.85 -16.40 -1.40
C ALA A 240 6.07 -15.19 -0.49
N ALA A 241 5.01 -14.58 0.04
CA ALA A 241 5.11 -13.40 0.88
C ALA A 241 4.04 -13.35 1.97
N LEU A 242 4.43 -12.80 3.12
CA LEU A 242 3.55 -12.39 4.21
C LEU A 242 3.57 -10.87 4.29
N LEU A 243 2.42 -10.25 4.08
CA LEU A 243 2.24 -8.80 4.19
C LEU A 243 1.29 -8.49 5.35
N TYR A 244 1.63 -7.49 6.16
CA TYR A 244 0.83 -7.18 7.35
C TYR A 244 -0.17 -6.08 7.08
N THR A 245 -1.43 -6.35 7.45
CA THR A 245 -2.50 -5.34 7.48
C THR A 245 -2.88 -5.03 8.92
N GLY A 246 -3.30 -3.78 9.15
CA GLY A 246 -3.89 -3.40 10.43
C GLY A 246 -5.30 -4.00 10.54
N GLY A 247 -5.45 -5.04 11.34
CA GLY A 247 -6.77 -5.58 11.67
C GLY A 247 -7.66 -4.55 12.35
N THR A 248 -8.97 -4.65 12.18
CA THR A 248 -9.95 -3.81 12.90
C THR A 248 -9.95 -4.06 14.41
N THR A 249 -9.46 -5.22 14.83
CA THR A 249 -9.26 -5.62 16.23
C THR A 249 -7.96 -5.08 16.85
N GLY A 250 -7.12 -4.37 16.07
CA GLY A 250 -5.83 -3.85 16.53
C GLY A 250 -4.67 -4.84 16.38
N THR A 251 -4.93 -6.15 16.31
CA THR A 251 -3.91 -7.17 16.09
C THR A 251 -3.53 -7.24 14.61
N PRO A 252 -2.23 -7.20 14.25
CA PRO A 252 -1.80 -7.34 12.86
C PRO A 252 -2.21 -8.70 12.29
N LYS A 253 -2.71 -8.72 11.05
CA LYS A 253 -2.98 -9.95 10.29
C LYS A 253 -1.92 -10.12 9.22
N ALA A 254 -1.36 -11.31 9.09
CA ALA A 254 -0.41 -11.64 8.03
C ALA A 254 -1.15 -12.23 6.83
N VAL A 255 -1.29 -11.45 5.77
CA VAL A 255 -1.85 -11.88 4.49
C VAL A 255 -0.86 -12.79 3.80
N CYS A 256 -1.25 -14.04 3.55
CA CYS A 256 -0.41 -15.04 2.89
C CYS A 256 -0.65 -15.02 1.38
N LEU A 257 0.36 -14.58 0.63
CA LEU A 257 0.32 -14.50 -0.84
C LEU A 257 1.21 -15.57 -1.46
N SER A 258 0.65 -16.34 -2.38
CA SER A 258 1.39 -17.34 -3.14
C SER A 258 2.18 -16.72 -4.30
N HIS A 259 3.08 -17.51 -4.90
CA HIS A 259 3.74 -17.11 -6.15
C HIS A 259 2.72 -16.85 -7.26
N GLU A 260 1.65 -17.65 -7.33
CA GLU A 260 0.57 -17.47 -8.31
C GLU A 260 -0.18 -16.17 -8.10
N ASN A 261 -0.57 -15.85 -6.86
CA ASN A 261 -1.31 -14.63 -6.56
C ASN A 261 -0.55 -13.37 -7.01
N LEU A 262 0.69 -13.25 -6.55
CA LEU A 262 1.53 -12.10 -6.86
C LEU A 262 1.88 -12.02 -8.36
N ARG A 263 2.25 -13.15 -8.98
CA ARG A 263 2.61 -13.16 -10.40
C ARG A 263 1.41 -12.91 -11.29
N SER A 264 0.23 -13.48 -10.99
CA SER A 264 -0.99 -13.21 -11.74
C SER A 264 -1.34 -11.72 -11.71
N ASN A 265 -1.26 -11.06 -10.55
CA ASN A 265 -1.54 -9.63 -10.46
C ASN A 265 -0.52 -8.78 -11.23
N ALA A 266 0.76 -9.19 -11.23
CA ALA A 266 1.77 -8.56 -12.08
C ALA A 266 1.46 -8.75 -13.57
N GLU A 267 1.13 -9.96 -14.03
CA GLU A 267 0.76 -10.23 -15.42
C GLU A 267 -0.49 -9.47 -15.86
N MET A 268 -1.51 -9.36 -14.99
CA MET A 268 -2.68 -8.51 -15.22
C MET A 268 -2.30 -7.05 -15.45
N SER A 269 -1.40 -6.51 -14.60
CA SER A 269 -0.93 -5.14 -14.70
C SER A 269 -0.10 -4.90 -15.96
N LEU A 270 0.72 -5.88 -16.36
CA LEU A 270 1.49 -5.84 -17.61
C LEU A 270 0.58 -5.87 -18.84
N ALA A 271 -0.45 -6.72 -18.82
CA ALA A 271 -1.47 -6.78 -19.87
C ALA A 271 -2.23 -5.44 -19.97
N TRP A 272 -2.57 -4.83 -18.82
CA TRP A 272 -3.26 -3.54 -18.75
C TRP A 272 -2.47 -2.40 -19.37
N ALA A 273 -1.13 -2.41 -19.19
CA ALA A 273 -0.23 -1.39 -19.72
C ALA A 273 0.38 -1.73 -21.10
N SER A 274 0.04 -2.88 -21.69
CA SER A 274 0.72 -3.45 -22.86
C SER A 274 0.74 -2.55 -24.10
N ARG A 275 -0.25 -1.70 -24.28
CA ARG A 275 -0.32 -0.74 -25.40
C ARG A 275 0.58 0.49 -25.23
N THR A 276 1.01 0.78 -24.02
CA THR A 276 1.76 2.01 -23.68
C THR A 276 3.19 1.72 -23.26
N THR A 277 3.46 0.49 -22.79
CA THR A 277 4.79 0.06 -22.35
C THR A 277 5.46 -0.87 -23.36
N SER A 278 6.79 -0.93 -23.31
CA SER A 278 7.61 -1.80 -24.15
C SER A 278 8.68 -2.50 -23.31
N VAL A 279 8.80 -3.81 -23.47
CA VAL A 279 9.84 -4.61 -22.81
C VAL A 279 11.24 -4.03 -23.09
N GLY A 280 12.06 -3.92 -22.05
CA GLY A 280 13.43 -3.43 -22.15
C GLY A 280 13.56 -1.92 -22.37
N LYS A 281 12.48 -1.12 -22.35
CA LYS A 281 12.55 0.33 -22.64
C LYS A 281 12.11 1.24 -21.49
N GLU A 282 11.36 0.73 -20.52
CA GLU A 282 10.72 1.55 -19.50
C GLU A 282 11.66 1.89 -18.32
N THR A 283 11.31 2.96 -17.63
CA THR A 283 11.94 3.40 -16.38
C THR A 283 10.86 3.58 -15.33
N PHE A 284 10.86 2.73 -14.31
CA PHE A 284 9.95 2.72 -13.19
C PHE A 284 10.56 3.42 -11.98
N TYR A 285 9.77 4.24 -11.30
CA TYR A 285 10.20 4.88 -10.05
C TYR A 285 9.66 4.09 -8.85
N ALA A 286 10.53 3.44 -8.10
CA ALA A 286 10.20 2.71 -6.89
C ALA A 286 10.18 3.67 -5.69
N VAL A 287 9.13 4.49 -5.60
CA VAL A 287 8.88 5.45 -4.52
C VAL A 287 7.91 4.93 -3.48
N LEU A 288 7.04 3.99 -3.88
CA LEU A 288 6.16 3.27 -2.96
C LEU A 288 6.94 2.16 -2.25
N PRO A 289 6.67 1.92 -0.95
CA PRO A 289 7.40 0.90 -0.20
C PRO A 289 7.23 -0.51 -0.79
N PHE A 290 8.32 -1.27 -0.93
CA PHE A 290 8.28 -2.67 -1.38
C PHE A 290 7.58 -3.59 -0.38
N PHE A 291 7.64 -3.26 0.91
CA PHE A 291 6.91 -4.00 1.96
C PHE A 291 5.39 -3.79 1.94
N HIS A 292 4.87 -3.03 0.98
CA HIS A 292 3.44 -2.83 0.75
C HIS A 292 3.05 -3.43 -0.59
N ALA A 293 1.91 -4.14 -0.67
CA ALA A 293 1.47 -4.86 -1.87
C ALA A 293 1.51 -4.00 -3.15
N PHE A 294 1.14 -2.71 -3.06
CA PHE A 294 1.16 -1.78 -4.18
C PHE A 294 2.58 -1.53 -4.72
N GLY A 295 3.54 -1.27 -3.82
CA GLY A 295 4.95 -1.10 -4.20
C GLY A 295 5.58 -2.41 -4.68
N MET A 296 5.26 -3.53 -4.04
CA MET A 296 5.72 -4.87 -4.44
C MET A 296 5.24 -5.22 -5.84
N SER A 297 3.94 -5.14 -6.12
CA SER A 297 3.40 -5.50 -7.43
C SER A 297 3.93 -4.61 -8.54
N LEU A 298 3.73 -3.29 -8.46
CA LEU A 298 4.07 -2.40 -9.58
C LEU A 298 5.57 -2.13 -9.72
N SER A 299 6.29 -1.94 -8.61
CA SER A 299 7.71 -1.58 -8.70
C SER A 299 8.63 -2.79 -8.64
N LEU A 300 8.39 -3.77 -7.75
CA LEU A 300 9.28 -4.92 -7.60
C LEU A 300 9.03 -5.99 -8.67
N LEU A 301 7.76 -6.27 -9.02
CA LEU A 301 7.42 -7.34 -9.96
C LEU A 301 7.23 -6.84 -11.40
N CYS A 302 6.33 -5.87 -11.65
CA CYS A 302 6.05 -5.41 -13.02
C CYS A 302 7.27 -4.79 -13.70
N ALA A 303 8.10 -4.06 -12.96
CA ALA A 303 9.33 -3.50 -13.53
C ALA A 303 10.29 -4.60 -14.00
N VAL A 304 10.42 -5.71 -13.26
CA VAL A 304 11.24 -6.84 -13.68
C VAL A 304 10.59 -7.58 -14.86
N GLY A 305 9.27 -7.79 -14.82
CA GLY A 305 8.53 -8.41 -15.94
C GLY A 305 8.66 -7.67 -17.27
N LEU A 306 8.84 -6.33 -17.23
CA LEU A 306 9.14 -5.52 -18.42
C LEU A 306 10.64 -5.37 -18.72
N ALA A 307 11.53 -6.04 -17.99
CA ALA A 307 12.96 -5.76 -18.03
C ALA A 307 13.26 -4.26 -17.98
N ALA A 308 12.48 -3.51 -17.18
CA ALA A 308 12.58 -2.07 -17.01
C ALA A 308 13.73 -1.68 -16.07
N THR A 309 14.19 -0.45 -16.15
CA THR A 309 15.07 0.10 -15.12
C THR A 309 14.24 0.58 -13.93
N GLN A 310 14.52 0.11 -12.73
CA GLN A 310 13.94 0.62 -11.49
C GLN A 310 14.84 1.71 -10.90
N VAL A 311 14.34 2.92 -10.77
CA VAL A 311 14.96 3.98 -9.96
C VAL A 311 14.49 3.78 -8.54
N VAL A 312 15.34 3.19 -7.72
CA VAL A 312 15.02 2.80 -6.34
C VAL A 312 15.36 3.95 -5.40
N LEU A 313 14.36 4.43 -4.67
CA LEU A 313 14.51 5.52 -3.71
C LEU A 313 14.08 5.05 -2.31
N PRO A 314 14.92 5.24 -1.27
CA PRO A 314 14.64 4.70 0.07
C PRO A 314 13.48 5.42 0.78
N LYS A 315 13.13 6.61 0.31
CA LYS A 315 11.98 7.40 0.77
C LYS A 315 11.50 8.31 -0.35
N PHE A 316 10.22 8.66 -0.35
CA PHE A 316 9.73 9.73 -1.21
C PHE A 316 10.24 11.11 -0.72
N GLY A 317 10.63 11.94 -1.66
CA GLY A 317 10.96 13.35 -1.47
C GLY A 317 11.02 14.02 -2.84
N ALA A 318 10.25 15.11 -3.05
CA ALA A 318 10.15 15.73 -4.37
C ALA A 318 11.51 16.12 -4.96
N ASP A 319 12.41 16.71 -4.16
CA ASP A 319 13.77 17.07 -4.61
C ASP A 319 14.59 15.82 -4.96
N LEU A 320 14.47 14.75 -4.17
CA LEU A 320 15.17 13.49 -4.42
C LEU A 320 14.69 12.84 -5.73
N VAL A 321 13.38 12.83 -5.94
CA VAL A 321 12.75 12.34 -7.18
C VAL A 321 13.22 13.17 -8.38
N LEU A 322 13.14 14.50 -8.30
CA LEU A 322 13.55 15.39 -9.41
C LEU A 322 15.05 15.29 -9.73
N ALA A 323 15.90 15.13 -8.72
CA ALA A 323 17.34 14.89 -8.92
C ALA A 323 17.60 13.54 -9.63
N ALA A 324 16.84 12.50 -9.30
CA ALA A 324 16.90 11.22 -9.99
C ALA A 324 16.32 11.35 -11.42
N TRP A 325 15.21 12.06 -11.59
CA TRP A 325 14.53 12.27 -12.88
C TRP A 325 15.42 12.96 -13.91
N LYS A 326 16.16 13.97 -13.48
CA LYS A 326 17.15 14.65 -14.35
C LYS A 326 18.22 13.68 -14.90
N ARG A 327 18.60 12.66 -14.11
CA ARG A 327 19.60 11.66 -14.48
C ARG A 327 18.98 10.53 -15.31
N ARG A 328 17.80 10.08 -14.93
CA ARG A 328 17.07 8.96 -15.56
C ARG A 328 15.58 9.29 -15.59
N PRO A 329 15.11 9.88 -16.70
CA PRO A 329 13.71 10.28 -16.83
C PRO A 329 12.76 9.08 -16.65
N ALA A 330 11.69 9.26 -15.84
CA ALA A 330 10.66 8.24 -15.64
C ALA A 330 9.77 8.09 -16.88
N THR A 331 9.37 6.85 -17.16
CA THR A 331 8.28 6.57 -18.12
C THR A 331 7.04 6.05 -17.41
N PHE A 332 7.22 5.50 -16.20
CA PHE A 332 6.16 4.98 -15.34
C PHE A 332 6.35 5.45 -13.89
N PHE A 333 5.29 6.01 -13.29
CA PHE A 333 5.35 6.55 -11.93
C PHE A 333 4.14 6.08 -11.10
N PRO A 334 4.30 5.10 -10.19
CA PRO A 334 3.26 4.74 -9.22
C PRO A 334 3.32 5.67 -8.02
N GLY A 335 2.18 6.06 -7.47
CA GLY A 335 2.16 6.97 -6.33
C GLY A 335 0.79 7.06 -5.66
N VAL A 336 0.72 7.94 -4.68
CA VAL A 336 -0.50 8.35 -4.00
C VAL A 336 -0.75 9.84 -4.25
N PRO A 337 -1.98 10.36 -4.09
CA PRO A 337 -2.31 11.73 -4.51
C PRO A 337 -1.34 12.80 -4.02
N VAL A 338 -0.94 12.75 -2.75
CA VAL A 338 0.00 13.72 -2.15
C VAL A 338 1.40 13.70 -2.79
N MET A 339 1.83 12.56 -3.35
CA MET A 339 3.13 12.48 -4.04
C MET A 339 3.06 13.20 -5.38
N PHE A 340 1.98 13.04 -6.12
CA PHE A 340 1.76 13.72 -7.40
C PHE A 340 1.69 15.23 -7.21
N ASP A 341 0.88 15.70 -6.26
CA ASP A 341 0.73 17.12 -5.94
C ASP A 341 2.08 17.76 -5.57
N ARG A 342 2.81 17.17 -4.60
CA ARG A 342 4.12 17.69 -4.18
C ARG A 342 5.16 17.68 -5.31
N LEU A 343 5.14 16.66 -6.16
CA LEU A 343 6.10 16.55 -7.25
C LEU A 343 5.82 17.60 -8.34
N VAL A 344 4.56 17.80 -8.74
CA VAL A 344 4.16 18.83 -9.70
C VAL A 344 4.45 20.23 -9.18
N THR A 345 4.07 20.51 -7.93
CA THR A 345 4.36 21.80 -7.27
C THR A 345 5.87 22.09 -7.27
N ARG A 346 6.68 21.10 -6.89
CA ARG A 346 8.13 21.28 -6.87
C ARG A 346 8.75 21.38 -8.27
N ALA A 347 8.25 20.60 -9.23
CA ALA A 347 8.69 20.68 -10.62
C ALA A 347 8.42 22.07 -11.24
N ARG A 348 7.22 22.62 -11.02
CA ARG A 348 6.88 23.99 -11.44
C ARG A 348 7.82 25.04 -10.82
N ALA A 349 8.09 24.92 -9.52
CA ALA A 349 8.99 25.85 -8.80
C ALA A 349 10.46 25.77 -9.27
N THR A 350 10.91 24.63 -9.79
CA THR A 350 12.30 24.41 -10.22
C THR A 350 12.50 24.41 -11.72
N GLY A 351 11.43 24.48 -12.51
CA GLY A 351 11.48 24.35 -13.97
C GLY A 351 11.82 22.93 -14.45
N ALA A 352 11.60 21.91 -13.61
CA ALA A 352 11.90 20.52 -13.97
C ALA A 352 10.89 19.99 -14.99
N ASN A 353 11.39 19.31 -16.02
CA ASN A 353 10.56 18.71 -17.07
C ASN A 353 10.17 17.28 -16.70
N LEU A 354 8.86 17.01 -16.61
CA LEU A 354 8.28 15.70 -16.32
C LEU A 354 7.68 15.00 -17.56
N SER A 355 7.80 15.55 -18.76
CA SER A 355 7.12 15.09 -19.98
C SER A 355 7.54 13.69 -20.47
N SER A 356 8.54 13.06 -19.87
CA SER A 356 8.94 11.68 -20.15
C SER A 356 7.98 10.63 -19.57
N CYS A 357 7.19 11.00 -18.54
CA CYS A 357 6.25 10.09 -17.89
C CYS A 357 5.05 9.84 -18.79
N LYS A 358 4.89 8.59 -19.22
CA LYS A 358 3.78 8.16 -20.08
C LYS A 358 2.56 7.76 -19.25
N ILE A 359 2.82 7.04 -18.15
CA ILE A 359 1.80 6.46 -17.29
C ILE A 359 2.11 6.78 -15.84
N ALA A 360 1.11 7.24 -15.11
CA ALA A 360 1.10 7.25 -13.67
C ALA A 360 -0.06 6.40 -13.15
N VAL A 361 0.17 5.66 -12.06
CA VAL A 361 -0.86 4.87 -11.37
C VAL A 361 -1.05 5.43 -9.98
N CYS A 362 -2.24 5.94 -9.71
CA CYS A 362 -2.64 6.45 -8.41
C CYS A 362 -3.50 5.41 -7.68
N GLY A 363 -3.18 5.13 -6.42
CA GLY A 363 -3.92 4.16 -5.62
C GLY A 363 -3.87 4.46 -4.14
N ALA A 364 -4.43 3.55 -3.34
CA ALA A 364 -4.50 3.60 -1.88
C ALA A 364 -5.37 4.73 -1.29
N ALA A 365 -5.73 5.74 -2.07
CA ALA A 365 -6.64 6.83 -1.68
C ALA A 365 -7.35 7.38 -2.94
N PRO A 366 -8.55 7.99 -2.80
CA PRO A 366 -9.21 8.68 -3.89
C PRO A 366 -8.31 9.77 -4.48
N ASN A 367 -8.21 9.83 -5.81
CA ASN A 367 -7.40 10.82 -6.51
C ASN A 367 -8.22 12.08 -6.81
N PRO A 368 -7.92 13.24 -6.20
CA PRO A 368 -8.63 14.48 -6.54
C PRO A 368 -8.44 14.85 -8.01
N LEU A 369 -9.53 15.21 -8.70
CA LEU A 369 -9.49 15.56 -10.13
C LEU A 369 -8.47 16.65 -10.43
N ALA A 370 -8.35 17.65 -9.56
CA ALA A 370 -7.36 18.73 -9.71
C ALA A 370 -5.92 18.22 -9.69
N VAL A 371 -5.62 17.21 -8.88
CA VAL A 371 -4.28 16.58 -8.83
C VAL A 371 -4.02 15.81 -10.12
N ALA A 372 -5.02 15.06 -10.60
CA ALA A 372 -4.91 14.33 -11.87
C ALA A 372 -4.66 15.29 -13.04
N GLN A 373 -5.44 16.35 -13.15
CA GLN A 373 -5.29 17.37 -14.20
C GLN A 373 -3.92 18.04 -14.14
N ALA A 374 -3.49 18.48 -12.94
CA ALA A 374 -2.18 19.12 -12.77
C ALA A 374 -1.02 18.21 -13.17
N TRP A 375 -1.14 16.90 -12.90
CA TRP A 375 -0.15 15.90 -13.31
C TRP A 375 -0.11 15.74 -14.82
N GLU A 376 -1.26 15.60 -15.47
CA GLU A 376 -1.34 15.41 -16.92
C GLU A 376 -0.86 16.64 -17.71
N GLU A 377 -1.18 17.85 -17.23
CA GLU A 377 -0.61 19.08 -17.78
C GLU A 377 0.93 19.12 -17.67
N ALA A 378 1.49 18.66 -16.55
CA ALA A 378 2.93 18.68 -16.31
C ALA A 378 3.70 17.60 -17.07
N THR A 379 3.06 16.46 -17.37
CA THR A 379 3.72 15.29 -17.98
C THR A 379 3.32 15.07 -19.44
N SER A 380 2.15 15.52 -19.87
CA SER A 380 1.46 15.09 -21.11
C SER A 380 1.19 13.59 -21.16
N GLY A 381 1.36 12.88 -20.03
CA GLY A 381 1.05 11.47 -19.86
C GLY A 381 -0.32 11.27 -19.25
N THR A 382 -0.68 10.02 -19.02
CA THR A 382 -1.97 9.64 -18.43
C THR A 382 -1.80 9.20 -16.98
N ILE A 383 -2.63 9.71 -16.08
CA ILE A 383 -2.77 9.17 -14.73
C ILE A 383 -4.06 8.35 -14.61
N ILE A 384 -3.97 7.16 -14.06
CA ILE A 384 -5.11 6.27 -13.83
C ILE A 384 -5.23 5.90 -12.36
N GLU A 385 -6.44 5.63 -11.92
CA GLU A 385 -6.73 5.09 -10.59
C GLU A 385 -6.72 3.57 -10.64
N GLY A 386 -6.17 2.96 -9.57
CA GLY A 386 -6.24 1.54 -9.29
C GLY A 386 -6.80 1.28 -7.89
N TYR A 387 -7.72 0.33 -7.78
CA TYR A 387 -8.33 -0.10 -6.53
C TYR A 387 -7.97 -1.54 -6.21
N GLY A 388 -7.76 -1.81 -4.93
CA GLY A 388 -7.49 -3.13 -4.42
C GLY A 388 -7.05 -3.13 -2.97
N MET A 389 -6.65 -4.29 -2.49
CA MET A 389 -6.26 -4.53 -1.10
C MET A 389 -5.12 -5.55 -1.04
N THR A 390 -4.49 -5.68 0.11
CA THR A 390 -3.36 -6.61 0.26
C THR A 390 -3.77 -8.05 -0.07
N GLU A 391 -4.97 -8.44 0.31
CA GLU A 391 -5.58 -9.75 0.08
C GLU A 391 -5.83 -10.07 -1.41
N SER A 392 -5.68 -9.09 -2.30
CA SER A 392 -5.81 -9.25 -3.76
C SER A 392 -4.53 -8.95 -4.56
N SER A 393 -3.36 -8.83 -3.94
CA SER A 393 -2.00 -8.80 -4.51
C SER A 393 -1.55 -7.60 -5.38
N PRO A 394 -2.02 -6.35 -5.36
CA PRO A 394 -3.20 -5.85 -4.68
C PRO A 394 -4.42 -5.59 -5.58
N ILE A 395 -4.30 -5.49 -6.93
CA ILE A 395 -5.27 -4.83 -7.81
C ILE A 395 -6.47 -5.73 -8.11
N ILE A 396 -7.67 -5.15 -7.97
CA ILE A 396 -8.97 -5.74 -8.34
C ILE A 396 -9.56 -4.97 -9.53
N LEU A 397 -9.70 -3.63 -9.39
CA LEU A 397 -10.29 -2.75 -10.38
C LEU A 397 -9.29 -1.67 -10.80
N GLY A 398 -9.41 -1.13 -12.00
CA GLY A 398 -8.62 0.01 -12.43
C GLY A 398 -9.20 0.74 -13.62
N ASN A 399 -8.86 2.01 -13.75
CA ASN A 399 -9.17 2.79 -14.94
C ASN A 399 -8.33 2.33 -16.12
N PRO A 400 -8.89 2.18 -17.33
CA PRO A 400 -8.13 1.81 -18.52
C PRO A 400 -7.16 2.93 -18.94
N ILE A 401 -5.99 2.54 -19.47
CA ILE A 401 -5.02 3.50 -20.03
C ILE A 401 -5.48 3.85 -21.45
N SER A 402 -6.61 4.52 -21.55
CA SER A 402 -7.24 4.90 -22.82
C SER A 402 -8.20 6.06 -22.60
N PRO A 403 -8.73 6.68 -23.68
CA PRO A 403 -9.78 7.69 -23.58
C PRO A 403 -11.08 7.20 -22.91
N ALA A 404 -11.28 5.89 -22.79
CA ALA A 404 -12.43 5.31 -22.09
C ALA A 404 -12.35 5.43 -20.56
N ARG A 405 -11.22 5.88 -19.99
CA ARG A 405 -11.09 6.07 -18.55
C ARG A 405 -12.09 7.07 -17.98
N ARG A 406 -12.52 6.82 -16.74
CA ARG A 406 -13.38 7.72 -15.96
C ARG A 406 -12.68 8.13 -14.66
N PRO A 407 -11.96 9.26 -14.66
CA PRO A 407 -11.31 9.77 -13.45
C PRO A 407 -12.30 9.93 -12.29
N GLY A 408 -11.85 9.58 -11.07
CA GLY A 408 -12.69 9.61 -9.87
C GLY A 408 -13.52 8.35 -9.65
N THR A 409 -13.40 7.34 -10.52
CA THR A 409 -13.99 6.01 -10.33
C THR A 409 -12.91 4.98 -9.95
N LEU A 410 -13.33 3.80 -9.48
CA LEU A 410 -12.45 2.66 -9.26
C LEU A 410 -12.04 1.96 -10.56
N GLY A 411 -12.70 2.31 -11.68
CA GLY A 411 -12.51 1.66 -12.98
C GLY A 411 -13.39 0.42 -13.15
N VAL A 412 -12.86 -0.53 -13.92
CA VAL A 412 -13.49 -1.84 -14.24
C VAL A 412 -12.58 -2.98 -13.75
N PRO A 413 -13.08 -4.22 -13.66
CA PRO A 413 -12.26 -5.36 -13.25
C PRO A 413 -10.97 -5.50 -14.06
N TYR A 414 -9.89 -5.94 -13.42
CA TYR A 414 -8.66 -6.32 -14.12
C TYR A 414 -8.83 -7.66 -14.84
N PRO A 415 -8.02 -7.95 -15.87
CA PRO A 415 -8.10 -9.23 -16.61
C PRO A 415 -8.15 -10.44 -15.67
N SER A 416 -8.95 -11.44 -15.98
CA SER A 416 -9.19 -12.64 -15.17
C SER A 416 -9.79 -12.39 -13.77
N THR A 417 -10.29 -11.19 -13.50
CA THR A 417 -10.96 -10.84 -12.23
C THR A 417 -12.46 -10.83 -12.42
N GLN A 418 -13.17 -11.55 -11.57
CA GLN A 418 -14.61 -11.54 -11.48
C GLN A 418 -15.04 -10.73 -10.25
N VAL A 419 -16.14 -9.99 -10.37
CA VAL A 419 -16.70 -9.19 -9.28
C VAL A 419 -18.20 -9.36 -9.17
N ARG A 420 -18.72 -9.27 -7.94
CA ARG A 420 -20.16 -9.26 -7.63
C ARG A 420 -20.45 -8.16 -6.62
N LEU A 421 -21.63 -7.57 -6.70
CA LEU A 421 -22.14 -6.67 -5.67
C LEU A 421 -23.26 -7.37 -4.92
N VAL A 422 -23.10 -7.52 -3.63
CA VAL A 422 -24.05 -8.25 -2.78
C VAL A 422 -24.54 -7.38 -1.63
N ASP A 423 -25.68 -7.79 -1.07
CA ASP A 423 -26.16 -7.20 0.17
C ASP A 423 -25.14 -7.44 1.30
N PRO A 424 -24.70 -6.39 2.00
CA PRO A 424 -23.72 -6.54 3.08
C PRO A 424 -24.17 -7.49 4.21
N GLU A 425 -25.48 -7.61 4.44
CA GLU A 425 -26.05 -8.47 5.48
C GLU A 425 -26.40 -9.88 4.97
N ASN A 426 -26.52 -10.05 3.65
CA ASN A 426 -26.81 -11.35 3.03
C ASN A 426 -26.01 -11.52 1.72
N VAL A 427 -24.81 -12.08 1.82
CA VAL A 427 -23.88 -12.25 0.69
C VAL A 427 -24.38 -13.14 -0.45
N GLU A 428 -25.46 -13.91 -0.20
CA GLU A 428 -26.11 -14.71 -1.25
C GLU A 428 -27.03 -13.87 -2.14
N ARG A 429 -27.42 -12.67 -1.70
CA ARG A 429 -28.28 -11.77 -2.43
C ARG A 429 -27.48 -10.70 -3.18
N GLU A 430 -27.50 -10.74 -4.50
CA GLU A 430 -26.98 -9.65 -5.32
C GLU A 430 -27.88 -8.42 -5.24
N VAL A 431 -27.28 -7.22 -5.24
CA VAL A 431 -28.02 -5.96 -5.30
C VAL A 431 -28.41 -5.63 -6.75
N ALA A 432 -29.45 -4.83 -6.91
CA ALA A 432 -29.87 -4.38 -8.23
C ALA A 432 -28.83 -3.42 -8.87
N PRO A 433 -28.78 -3.31 -10.20
CA PRO A 433 -27.92 -2.34 -10.87
C PRO A 433 -28.17 -0.91 -10.37
N GLY A 434 -27.10 -0.18 -10.06
CA GLY A 434 -27.16 1.17 -9.51
C GLY A 434 -27.34 1.25 -8.00
N GLU A 435 -27.63 0.13 -7.31
CA GLU A 435 -27.65 0.08 -5.86
C GLU A 435 -26.23 -0.09 -5.26
N VAL A 436 -26.08 0.33 -4.01
CA VAL A 436 -24.84 0.13 -3.24
C VAL A 436 -24.82 -1.28 -2.67
N GLY A 437 -23.74 -2.01 -2.90
CA GLY A 437 -23.50 -3.34 -2.36
C GLY A 437 -22.07 -3.55 -1.90
N GLU A 438 -21.81 -4.60 -1.10
CA GLU A 438 -20.46 -5.04 -0.78
C GLU A 438 -19.82 -5.65 -2.02
N LEU A 439 -18.61 -5.19 -2.37
CA LEU A 439 -17.84 -5.75 -3.48
C LEU A 439 -17.24 -7.08 -3.06
N LEU A 440 -17.59 -8.13 -3.80
CA LEU A 440 -16.88 -9.41 -3.78
C LEU A 440 -15.97 -9.50 -5.00
N ALA A 441 -14.78 -10.08 -4.80
CA ALA A 441 -13.82 -10.29 -5.88
C ALA A 441 -13.35 -11.75 -5.93
N ARG A 442 -13.15 -12.28 -7.14
CA ARG A 442 -12.57 -13.61 -7.37
C ARG A 442 -11.59 -13.56 -8.53
N GLY A 443 -10.46 -14.22 -8.38
CA GLY A 443 -9.43 -14.31 -9.42
C GLY A 443 -8.15 -14.93 -8.90
N PRO A 444 -7.18 -15.25 -9.76
CA PRO A 444 -5.94 -15.91 -9.38
C PRO A 444 -5.05 -15.02 -8.47
N GLN A 445 -5.30 -13.73 -8.40
CA GLN A 445 -4.60 -12.79 -7.52
C GLN A 445 -5.12 -12.77 -6.08
N VAL A 446 -6.27 -13.42 -5.80
CA VAL A 446 -6.85 -13.47 -4.44
C VAL A 446 -6.03 -14.40 -3.57
N PHE A 447 -5.71 -13.95 -2.38
CA PHE A 447 -4.84 -14.63 -1.41
C PHE A 447 -5.37 -16.00 -0.97
N THR A 448 -4.51 -16.78 -0.34
CA THR A 448 -4.87 -18.13 0.15
C THR A 448 -5.45 -18.14 1.57
N GLY A 449 -5.37 -17.01 2.27
CA GLY A 449 -5.82 -16.84 3.64
C GLY A 449 -4.83 -16.05 4.49
N TYR A 450 -5.20 -15.80 5.74
CA TYR A 450 -4.29 -15.24 6.73
C TYR A 450 -3.41 -16.36 7.33
N TRP A 451 -2.13 -16.07 7.48
CA TRP A 451 -1.14 -17.02 7.99
C TRP A 451 -1.48 -17.48 9.42
N ASP A 452 -1.54 -18.79 9.63
CA ASP A 452 -1.92 -19.44 10.91
C ASP A 452 -3.24 -18.91 11.52
N ASN A 453 -4.17 -18.39 10.69
CA ASN A 453 -5.43 -17.82 11.15
C ASN A 453 -6.63 -18.24 10.26
N PRO A 454 -7.06 -19.51 10.37
CA PRO A 454 -8.15 -20.03 9.54
C PRO A 454 -9.51 -19.40 9.86
N GLU A 455 -9.76 -18.99 11.10
CA GLU A 455 -11.03 -18.39 11.51
C GLU A 455 -11.26 -17.05 10.80
N GLU A 456 -10.31 -16.14 10.89
CA GLU A 456 -10.37 -14.85 10.20
C GLU A 456 -10.33 -15.01 8.67
N SER A 457 -9.67 -16.06 8.18
CA SER A 457 -9.67 -16.37 6.74
C SER A 457 -11.07 -16.74 6.26
N ALA A 458 -11.80 -17.56 7.02
CA ALA A 458 -13.16 -17.98 6.69
C ALA A 458 -14.19 -16.82 6.75
N GLU A 459 -13.91 -15.76 7.51
CA GLU A 459 -14.77 -14.56 7.53
C GLU A 459 -14.74 -13.78 6.20
N VAL A 460 -13.62 -13.84 5.47
CA VAL A 460 -13.42 -13.03 4.26
C VAL A 460 -13.31 -13.84 2.98
N LEU A 461 -12.92 -15.11 3.05
CA LEU A 461 -12.89 -16.04 1.91
C LEU A 461 -14.14 -16.93 1.94
N LEU A 462 -15.10 -16.60 1.07
CA LEU A 462 -16.34 -17.35 0.93
C LEU A 462 -16.14 -18.56 0.00
N ASP A 463 -17.12 -19.47 0.02
CA ASP A 463 -17.17 -20.61 -0.88
C ASP A 463 -17.02 -20.19 -2.34
N GLY A 464 -16.34 -21.03 -3.14
CA GLY A 464 -16.04 -20.74 -4.53
C GLY A 464 -14.92 -19.71 -4.74
N GLY A 465 -14.17 -19.32 -3.70
CA GLY A 465 -13.01 -18.44 -3.79
C GLY A 465 -13.33 -16.95 -3.92
N TRP A 466 -14.50 -16.54 -3.41
CA TRP A 466 -14.91 -15.14 -3.35
C TRP A 466 -14.31 -14.43 -2.14
N LEU A 467 -13.57 -13.36 -2.38
CA LEU A 467 -13.04 -12.46 -1.35
C LEU A 467 -14.06 -11.37 -1.03
N ARG A 468 -14.44 -11.25 0.24
CA ARG A 468 -15.16 -10.09 0.78
C ARG A 468 -14.20 -8.93 0.96
N THR A 469 -14.39 -7.85 0.22
CA THR A 469 -13.51 -6.68 0.33
C THR A 469 -13.82 -5.83 1.56
N GLY A 470 -15.06 -5.89 2.05
CA GLY A 470 -15.57 -4.98 3.09
C GLY A 470 -15.78 -3.55 2.59
N ASP A 471 -15.60 -3.31 1.30
CA ASP A 471 -15.85 -2.01 0.67
C ASP A 471 -17.22 -2.01 -0.02
N LEU A 472 -17.99 -0.94 0.22
CA LEU A 472 -19.29 -0.72 -0.37
C LEU A 472 -19.11 0.12 -1.62
N VAL A 473 -19.61 -0.39 -2.74
CA VAL A 473 -19.48 0.27 -4.04
C VAL A 473 -20.81 0.25 -4.79
N ARG A 474 -20.91 1.14 -5.76
CA ARG A 474 -22.03 1.16 -6.73
C ARG A 474 -21.45 0.99 -8.13
N GLN A 475 -22.12 0.20 -8.96
CA GLN A 475 -21.84 0.12 -10.37
C GLN A 475 -22.69 1.15 -11.11
N GLU A 476 -22.05 1.99 -11.90
CA GLU A 476 -22.69 2.97 -12.77
C GLU A 476 -23.24 2.30 -14.05
N GLU A 477 -24.14 2.97 -14.79
CA GLU A 477 -24.76 2.45 -16.01
C GLU A 477 -23.76 2.05 -17.10
N ASP A 478 -22.60 2.71 -17.14
CA ASP A 478 -21.53 2.43 -18.09
C ASP A 478 -20.54 1.33 -17.64
N GLY A 479 -20.86 0.66 -16.53
CA GLY A 479 -20.08 -0.47 -16.00
C GLY A 479 -18.95 -0.08 -15.05
N PHE A 480 -18.63 1.21 -14.87
CA PHE A 480 -17.59 1.64 -13.91
C PHE A 480 -18.08 1.55 -12.47
N TYR A 481 -17.15 1.28 -11.56
CA TYR A 481 -17.41 1.19 -10.13
C TYR A 481 -17.02 2.48 -9.41
N VAL A 482 -17.84 2.89 -8.45
CA VAL A 482 -17.60 4.04 -7.59
C VAL A 482 -17.65 3.59 -6.13
N ILE A 483 -16.67 4.02 -5.33
CA ILE A 483 -16.66 3.75 -3.90
C ILE A 483 -17.80 4.52 -3.22
N ALA A 484 -18.63 3.85 -2.45
CA ALA A 484 -19.60 4.49 -1.58
C ALA A 484 -19.01 4.67 -0.19
N ASP A 485 -18.54 3.58 0.45
CA ASP A 485 -17.85 3.64 1.76
C ASP A 485 -17.21 2.29 2.12
N ARG A 486 -16.78 2.17 3.39
CA ARG A 486 -16.39 0.90 4.01
C ARG A 486 -17.46 0.39 4.96
N ARG A 487 -17.82 -0.88 4.85
CA ARG A 487 -18.83 -1.51 5.71
C ARG A 487 -18.57 -1.29 7.21
N LYS A 488 -17.30 -1.41 7.64
CA LYS A 488 -16.88 -1.24 9.03
C LYS A 488 -16.79 0.23 9.48
N GLU A 489 -16.87 1.17 8.57
CA GLU A 489 -16.82 2.62 8.83
C GLU A 489 -18.20 3.27 8.74
N LEU A 490 -19.24 2.50 8.34
CA LEU A 490 -20.63 2.97 8.36
C LEU A 490 -21.02 3.45 9.76
N ILE A 491 -21.63 4.61 9.82
CA ILE A 491 -22.16 5.18 11.07
C ILE A 491 -23.65 4.83 11.17
N ILE A 492 -24.02 4.11 12.21
CA ILE A 492 -25.41 3.73 12.44
C ILE A 492 -26.04 4.74 13.41
N SER A 493 -26.87 5.63 12.89
CA SER A 493 -27.54 6.66 13.68
C SER A 493 -29.04 6.69 13.44
N GLY A 494 -29.82 6.44 14.48
CA GLY A 494 -31.29 6.43 14.40
C GLY A 494 -31.88 5.37 13.45
N GLY A 495 -31.18 4.24 13.26
CA GLY A 495 -31.57 3.18 12.33
C GLY A 495 -31.23 3.46 10.86
N PHE A 496 -30.50 4.54 10.57
CA PHE A 496 -30.03 4.86 9.23
C PHE A 496 -28.53 4.56 9.10
N ASN A 497 -28.16 3.97 7.97
CA ASN A 497 -26.77 3.84 7.55
C ASN A 497 -26.29 5.18 6.98
N ILE A 498 -25.31 5.79 7.63
CA ILE A 498 -24.70 7.03 7.18
C ILE A 498 -23.31 6.69 6.65
N TYR A 499 -23.03 7.13 5.45
CA TYR A 499 -21.77 6.91 4.77
C TYR A 499 -20.80 8.05 5.08
N PRO A 500 -19.72 7.81 5.89
CA PRO A 500 -18.72 8.85 6.20
C PRO A 500 -18.20 9.57 4.97
N THR A 501 -17.97 8.85 3.89
CA THR A 501 -17.43 9.42 2.64
C THR A 501 -18.37 10.46 2.00
N GLU A 502 -19.70 10.26 2.09
CA GLU A 502 -20.68 11.26 1.59
C GLU A 502 -20.64 12.53 2.44
N VAL A 503 -20.59 12.36 3.76
CA VAL A 503 -20.51 13.49 4.70
C VAL A 503 -19.19 14.25 4.50
N GLU A 504 -18.06 13.54 4.33
CA GLU A 504 -16.76 14.12 4.02
C GLU A 504 -16.78 14.91 2.71
N ALA A 505 -17.40 14.37 1.66
CA ALA A 505 -17.50 15.05 0.37
C ALA A 505 -18.26 16.38 0.49
N ALA A 506 -19.40 16.37 1.22
CA ALA A 506 -20.18 17.57 1.46
C ALA A 506 -19.41 18.62 2.27
N VAL A 507 -18.75 18.22 3.36
CA VAL A 507 -17.99 19.14 4.23
C VAL A 507 -16.71 19.62 3.55
N ARG A 508 -16.01 18.79 2.82
CA ARG A 508 -14.78 19.15 2.07
C ARG A 508 -15.03 20.23 1.02
N SER A 509 -16.25 20.32 0.50
CA SER A 509 -16.63 21.36 -0.48
C SER A 509 -16.73 22.78 0.15
N MET A 510 -16.64 22.92 1.48
CA MET A 510 -16.59 24.23 2.14
C MET A 510 -15.28 24.95 1.83
N PRO A 511 -15.33 26.25 1.45
CA PRO A 511 -14.12 27.02 1.15
C PRO A 511 -13.08 27.07 2.27
N GLN A 512 -13.51 27.01 3.54
CA GLN A 512 -12.68 27.09 4.74
C GLN A 512 -12.00 25.77 5.12
N VAL A 513 -12.46 24.65 4.56
CA VAL A 513 -11.97 23.30 4.89
C VAL A 513 -10.82 22.91 3.99
N GLU A 514 -9.70 22.48 4.56
CA GLU A 514 -8.60 21.87 3.85
C GLU A 514 -8.83 20.35 3.74
N GLU A 515 -9.09 19.70 4.87
CA GLU A 515 -9.38 18.28 4.94
C GLU A 515 -10.45 17.97 5.99
N VAL A 516 -11.08 16.82 5.84
CA VAL A 516 -12.06 16.31 6.79
C VAL A 516 -12.03 14.80 6.83
N ALA A 517 -12.16 14.22 8.02
CA ALA A 517 -12.46 12.81 8.25
C ALA A 517 -13.72 12.71 9.10
N VAL A 518 -14.65 11.83 8.74
CA VAL A 518 -15.90 11.63 9.46
C VAL A 518 -15.90 10.28 10.14
N VAL A 519 -16.30 10.26 11.42
CA VAL A 519 -16.34 9.04 12.24
C VAL A 519 -17.63 8.98 13.08
N GLY A 520 -18.05 7.75 13.38
CA GLY A 520 -19.11 7.50 14.36
C GLY A 520 -18.51 7.42 15.77
N LEU A 521 -19.03 8.21 16.70
CA LEU A 521 -18.73 8.04 18.13
C LEU A 521 -19.94 7.49 18.86
N PRO A 522 -19.78 6.60 19.87
CA PRO A 522 -20.88 6.06 20.64
C PRO A 522 -21.77 7.17 21.22
N ALA A 523 -23.08 7.02 21.05
CA ALA A 523 -24.14 7.87 21.59
C ALA A 523 -25.13 7.04 22.43
N GLU A 524 -26.22 7.63 22.89
CA GLU A 524 -27.23 6.93 23.70
C GLU A 524 -27.94 5.81 22.92
N ALA A 525 -28.38 4.79 23.66
CA ALA A 525 -29.21 3.67 23.14
C ALA A 525 -28.58 2.88 21.97
N GLY A 526 -27.26 2.72 21.95
CA GLY A 526 -26.57 1.92 20.92
C GLY A 526 -26.44 2.60 19.55
N ASN A 527 -26.79 3.88 19.44
CA ASN A 527 -26.58 4.70 18.26
C ASN A 527 -25.16 5.29 18.22
N GLU A 528 -24.78 5.78 17.05
CA GLU A 528 -23.57 6.58 16.88
C GLU A 528 -23.89 8.04 16.54
N SER A 529 -23.03 8.94 16.99
CA SER A 529 -23.08 10.36 16.63
C SER A 529 -22.11 10.62 15.49
N VAL A 530 -22.55 11.30 14.45
CA VAL A 530 -21.69 11.72 13.34
C VAL A 530 -20.78 12.85 13.80
N VAL A 531 -19.48 12.65 13.77
CA VAL A 531 -18.46 13.62 14.15
C VAL A 531 -17.55 13.92 12.96
N ALA A 532 -17.41 15.21 12.61
CA ALA A 532 -16.49 15.64 11.56
C ALA A 532 -15.19 16.18 12.18
N ALA A 533 -14.09 15.47 11.97
CA ALA A 533 -12.75 15.93 12.31
C ALA A 533 -12.21 16.76 11.14
N ILE A 534 -12.01 18.05 11.35
CA ILE A 534 -11.76 19.04 10.29
C ILE A 534 -10.39 19.66 10.48
N LEU A 535 -9.59 19.67 9.40
CA LEU A 535 -8.39 20.48 9.26
C LEU A 535 -8.79 21.75 8.46
N PRO A 536 -8.87 22.93 9.11
CA PRO A 536 -9.18 24.16 8.40
C PRO A 536 -7.98 24.63 7.56
N LYS A 537 -8.24 25.40 6.51
CA LYS A 537 -7.19 26.12 5.79
C LYS A 537 -6.51 27.14 6.70
N GLU A 538 -5.28 27.48 6.39
CA GLU A 538 -4.49 28.43 7.19
C GLU A 538 -5.24 29.75 7.42
N GLY A 539 -5.37 30.17 8.68
CA GLY A 539 -6.07 31.37 9.09
C GLY A 539 -7.59 31.32 9.03
N GLN A 540 -8.19 30.16 8.70
CA GLN A 540 -9.64 29.98 8.68
C GLN A 540 -10.15 29.35 9.99
N THR A 541 -11.40 29.66 10.33
CA THR A 541 -12.13 29.04 11.44
C THR A 541 -13.42 28.42 10.91
N VAL A 542 -13.84 27.32 11.52
CA VAL A 542 -15.04 26.57 11.13
C VAL A 542 -15.86 26.26 12.39
N THR A 543 -17.17 26.54 12.36
CA THR A 543 -18.10 26.20 13.45
C THR A 543 -19.04 25.07 13.05
N LEU A 544 -19.61 24.36 14.02
CA LEU A 544 -20.59 23.30 13.78
C LEU A 544 -21.81 23.80 13.00
N GLU A 545 -22.27 25.00 13.31
CA GLU A 545 -23.43 25.60 12.62
C GLU A 545 -23.13 25.81 11.14
N GLN A 546 -21.98 26.41 10.81
CA GLN A 546 -21.54 26.60 9.43
C GLN A 546 -21.42 25.28 8.67
N VAL A 547 -20.84 24.25 9.30
CA VAL A 547 -20.72 22.91 8.70
C VAL A 547 -22.10 22.32 8.43
N ARG A 548 -23.03 22.40 9.37
CA ARG A 548 -24.39 21.87 9.23
C ARG A 548 -25.19 22.60 8.15
N GLU A 549 -25.15 23.94 8.13
CA GLU A 549 -25.81 24.74 7.10
C GLU A 549 -25.26 24.44 5.70
N TRP A 550 -23.95 24.27 5.58
CA TRP A 550 -23.33 23.95 4.31
C TRP A 550 -23.67 22.52 3.84
N ALA A 551 -23.51 21.54 4.73
CA ALA A 551 -23.73 20.14 4.42
C ALA A 551 -25.23 19.83 4.15
N ALA A 552 -26.17 20.54 4.77
CA ALA A 552 -27.61 20.39 4.55
C ALA A 552 -28.05 20.69 3.11
N LYS A 553 -27.21 21.33 2.30
CA LYS A 553 -27.49 21.53 0.87
C LYS A 553 -27.49 20.22 0.08
N ASN A 554 -26.73 19.23 0.56
CA ASN A 554 -26.50 17.97 -0.17
C ASN A 554 -26.78 16.72 0.68
N LEU A 555 -27.02 16.85 1.99
CA LEU A 555 -27.20 15.72 2.90
C LEU A 555 -28.57 15.79 3.61
N SER A 556 -29.11 14.61 3.90
CA SER A 556 -30.28 14.47 4.76
C SER A 556 -29.96 14.84 6.20
N ASN A 557 -30.98 15.33 6.95
CA ASN A 557 -30.81 15.80 8.33
C ASN A 557 -30.20 14.77 9.29
N TYR A 558 -30.45 13.48 9.09
CA TYR A 558 -29.89 12.41 9.92
C TYR A 558 -28.37 12.22 9.69
N ALA A 559 -27.86 12.56 8.49
CA ALA A 559 -26.45 12.45 8.12
C ALA A 559 -25.61 13.68 8.50
N LEU A 560 -26.24 14.77 8.93
CA LEU A 560 -25.51 16.00 9.30
C LEU A 560 -24.64 15.78 10.54
N PRO A 561 -23.39 16.28 10.55
CA PRO A 561 -22.53 16.23 11.71
C PRO A 561 -23.22 16.79 12.96
N ARG A 562 -23.10 16.09 14.07
CA ARG A 562 -23.61 16.52 15.38
C ARG A 562 -22.54 17.15 16.23
N GLN A 563 -21.28 16.90 15.91
CA GLN A 563 -20.09 17.45 16.57
C GLN A 563 -19.02 17.69 15.52
N ILE A 564 -18.11 18.63 15.80
CA ILE A 564 -16.87 18.83 15.04
C ILE A 564 -15.68 18.77 15.99
N ALA A 565 -14.55 18.29 15.46
CA ALA A 565 -13.23 18.39 16.10
C ALA A 565 -12.30 19.14 15.15
N ILE A 566 -11.64 20.18 15.63
CA ILE A 566 -10.67 20.95 14.85
C ILE A 566 -9.29 20.33 15.05
N LEU A 567 -8.69 19.89 13.95
CA LEU A 567 -7.37 19.28 13.95
C LEU A 567 -6.31 20.24 13.43
N THR A 568 -5.08 20.09 13.91
CA THR A 568 -3.89 20.77 13.37
C THR A 568 -3.16 19.92 12.33
N GLU A 569 -3.39 18.59 12.34
CA GLU A 569 -2.84 17.64 11.39
C GLU A 569 -3.78 16.44 11.26
N MET A 570 -3.95 15.93 10.04
CA MET A 570 -4.77 14.76 9.79
C MET A 570 -3.95 13.46 10.01
N PRO A 571 -4.42 12.50 10.83
CA PRO A 571 -3.69 11.24 11.03
C PRO A 571 -3.61 10.43 9.74
N ARG A 572 -2.38 10.06 9.33
CA ARG A 572 -2.12 9.37 8.07
C ARG A 572 -1.27 8.14 8.22
N SER A 573 -1.51 7.16 7.35
CA SER A 573 -0.59 6.04 7.15
C SER A 573 0.66 6.50 6.39
N GLN A 574 1.69 5.65 6.34
CA GLN A 574 2.93 5.95 5.60
C GLN A 574 2.73 6.13 4.08
N ILE A 575 1.67 5.54 3.55
CA ILE A 575 1.23 5.74 2.16
C ILE A 575 0.24 6.91 2.03
N GLY A 576 0.14 7.79 3.05
CA GLY A 576 -0.65 9.01 3.02
C GLY A 576 -2.17 8.82 3.19
N LYS A 577 -2.66 7.61 3.45
CA LYS A 577 -4.08 7.34 3.69
C LYS A 577 -4.51 7.89 5.03
N VAL A 578 -5.63 8.63 5.08
CA VAL A 578 -6.24 9.11 6.33
C VAL A 578 -6.68 7.91 7.17
N LEU A 579 -6.28 7.91 8.43
CA LEU A 579 -6.56 6.83 9.39
C LEU A 579 -7.76 7.21 10.27
N ARG A 580 -8.99 7.05 9.77
CA ARG A 580 -10.23 7.36 10.52
C ARG A 580 -10.27 6.67 11.88
N ARG A 581 -9.80 5.42 11.97
CA ARG A 581 -9.73 4.68 13.24
C ARG A 581 -8.87 5.38 14.29
N VAL A 582 -7.68 5.87 13.91
CA VAL A 582 -6.78 6.60 14.82
C VAL A 582 -7.44 7.89 15.26
N GLY A 583 -8.03 8.65 14.34
CA GLY A 583 -8.80 9.85 14.67
C GLY A 583 -9.98 9.54 15.61
N ARG A 584 -10.69 8.43 15.40
CA ARG A 584 -11.77 7.98 16.31
C ARG A 584 -11.25 7.64 17.70
N GLU A 585 -10.14 6.92 17.81
CA GLU A 585 -9.52 6.56 19.08
C GLU A 585 -9.03 7.79 19.85
N GLU A 586 -8.42 8.75 19.18
CA GLU A 586 -7.97 10.02 19.76
C GLU A 586 -9.16 10.85 20.27
N LEU A 587 -10.24 10.94 19.51
CA LEU A 587 -11.47 11.63 19.91
C LEU A 587 -12.17 10.96 21.10
N LEU A 588 -12.19 9.62 21.16
CA LEU A 588 -12.72 8.87 22.30
C LEU A 588 -11.89 9.12 23.56
N ALA A 589 -10.56 9.04 23.47
CA ALA A 589 -9.65 9.29 24.58
C ALA A 589 -9.81 10.73 25.13
N ALA A 590 -9.96 11.71 24.24
CA ALA A 590 -10.21 13.09 24.64
C ALA A 590 -11.55 13.28 25.33
N ARG A 591 -12.60 12.61 24.84
CA ARG A 591 -13.93 12.63 25.47
C ARG A 591 -13.92 11.98 26.86
N GLU A 592 -13.19 10.88 27.05
CA GLU A 592 -13.00 10.22 28.34
C GLU A 592 -12.22 11.12 29.32
N ALA A 593 -11.15 11.77 28.85
CA ALA A 593 -10.38 12.72 29.65
C ALA A 593 -11.22 13.93 30.08
N ALA A 594 -12.05 14.46 29.19
CA ALA A 594 -12.97 15.57 29.50
C ALA A 594 -14.09 15.14 30.47
N SER A 595 -14.61 13.93 30.38
CA SER A 595 -15.64 13.39 31.28
C SER A 595 -15.10 13.08 32.68
N GLY A 596 -13.81 12.72 32.79
CA GLY A 596 -13.12 12.53 34.08
C GLY A 596 -12.77 13.84 34.79
N ALA A 597 -12.69 14.96 34.07
CA ALA A 597 -12.33 16.27 34.61
C ALA A 597 -13.55 17.20 34.92
N ALA A 598 -14.75 16.85 34.48
CA ALA A 598 -15.93 17.70 34.56
C ALA A 598 -17.21 16.92 34.91
N ALA A 599 -17.40 16.70 36.20
CA ALA A 599 -18.74 16.46 36.77
C ALA A 599 -19.58 17.76 36.88
N ALA A 600 -19.27 18.81 36.15
CA ALA A 600 -20.07 20.05 36.11
C ALA A 600 -19.66 20.92 34.91
N ALA A 601 -20.32 20.81 33.79
CA ALA A 601 -20.74 21.87 32.86
C ALA A 601 -21.00 21.29 31.48
N ALA A 602 -22.13 21.63 30.88
CA ALA A 602 -22.40 21.39 29.46
C ALA A 602 -21.39 22.20 28.63
N VAL A 603 -20.46 21.52 27.96
CA VAL A 603 -19.43 22.16 27.14
C VAL A 603 -19.58 21.69 25.69
N SER A 604 -19.76 22.67 24.80
CA SER A 604 -19.43 22.50 23.39
C SER A 604 -17.93 22.19 23.28
N ILE A 605 -17.57 21.00 22.86
CA ILE A 605 -16.18 20.61 22.69
C ILE A 605 -15.64 21.32 21.45
N VAL A 606 -15.01 22.46 21.63
CA VAL A 606 -14.08 23.05 20.68
C VAL A 606 -12.69 22.78 21.24
N GLU A 607 -12.11 21.64 20.96
CA GLU A 607 -10.76 21.28 21.42
C GLU A 607 -9.79 21.25 20.24
N HIS A 608 -8.67 21.96 20.41
CA HIS A 608 -7.51 21.90 19.53
C HIS A 608 -6.65 20.70 19.94
N PHE A 609 -6.55 19.67 19.09
CA PHE A 609 -5.64 18.54 19.31
C PHE A 609 -4.36 18.71 18.50
N PRO A 610 -3.18 18.74 19.13
CA PRO A 610 -1.91 18.66 18.42
C PRO A 610 -1.71 17.22 17.94
N GLY A 611 -1.59 17.03 16.63
CA GLY A 611 -1.08 15.80 16.07
C GLY A 611 0.27 15.43 16.73
N ARG A 612 0.50 14.15 16.98
CA ARG A 612 1.80 13.67 17.48
C ARG A 612 2.88 13.93 16.43
N SER A 613 3.42 15.17 16.44
CA SER A 613 4.71 15.42 15.80
C SER A 613 5.80 14.82 16.67
N GLU A 614 6.77 14.16 16.07
CA GLU A 614 8.03 13.81 16.73
C GLU A 614 8.55 15.04 17.49
N ARG A 615 8.67 14.92 18.80
CA ARG A 615 9.31 15.96 19.63
C ARG A 615 10.72 16.16 19.07
N LYS A 616 10.95 17.31 18.47
CA LYS A 616 12.30 17.83 18.29
C LYS A 616 12.84 18.11 19.68
N ASP A 617 13.81 17.32 20.12
CA ASP A 617 14.65 17.64 21.26
C ASP A 617 15.42 18.93 20.96
N ASN A 618 14.87 20.04 21.38
CA ASN A 618 15.62 21.28 21.52
C ASN A 618 16.39 21.19 22.85
N GLY A 619 17.64 20.72 22.76
CA GLY A 619 18.58 20.85 23.85
C GLY A 619 18.77 22.33 24.20
N GLN A 620 18.16 22.74 25.30
CA GLN A 620 18.49 24.02 25.92
C GLN A 620 19.89 23.95 26.51
N HIS A 621 20.84 24.60 25.86
CA HIS A 621 22.10 25.01 26.49
C HIS A 621 21.79 26.03 27.60
N GLY A 622 21.78 25.57 28.84
CA GLY A 622 21.83 26.42 30.01
C GLY A 622 23.19 27.11 30.11
N SER A 623 23.21 28.39 29.86
CA SER A 623 24.33 29.25 30.22
C SER A 623 24.40 29.37 31.75
N ARG A 624 25.41 28.78 32.36
CA ARG A 624 25.81 29.12 33.73
C ARG A 624 26.58 30.43 33.71
N ASN A 625 25.96 31.47 34.21
CA ASN A 625 26.67 32.65 34.72
C ASN A 625 27.34 32.27 36.03
N ASP A 626 28.66 32.27 36.02
CA ASP A 626 29.46 32.22 37.23
C ASP A 626 29.84 33.67 37.63
N GLN A 627 29.19 34.16 38.72
CA GLN A 627 29.67 35.33 39.46
C GLN A 627 29.99 34.85 40.87
N GLY A 628 31.27 34.77 41.19
CA GLY A 628 31.77 34.59 42.52
C GLY A 628 32.74 35.72 42.86
N PRO A 629 32.70 36.29 44.05
CA PRO A 629 33.52 37.44 44.42
C PRO A 629 34.84 37.00 45.07
N HIS A 630 35.83 37.89 44.92
CA HIS A 630 37.20 37.96 45.50
C HIS A 630 38.30 37.13 44.84
#